data_db0a9ed6d490a2bd31874c2c31d7313b
#
_entry.id   db0a9ed6d490a2bd31874c2c31d7313b
#
_cell.length_a   1.000
_cell.length_b   1.000
_cell.length_c   1.000
_cell.angle_alpha   90.00
_cell.angle_beta   90.00
_cell.angle_gamma   90.00
#
_symmetry.space_group_name_H-M   'P 1'
#
loop_
_entity.id
_entity.type
_entity.pdbx_description
1 polymer ?
#
loop_
_entity_poly.entity_id
_entity_poly.type
_entity_poly.pdbx_seq_one_letter_code
_entity_poly.pdbx_strand_id
1 'polypeptide(L)'
;SKAPIVIVGKTMSYDSGGLSIKVGGGMVGMKRDKDGGCGAIGAMHIIANVIKPNRPVIALLMSAENAISDEAYRPDDVIEFRNGVTVEITNTDAEGRLVMADGLCWACEKEKPAYVVDIATLTGGVVVALGSPFAGFWTNDDSLFDTFNAAGNASGEAIWRMPLHADYTTMMKSPIADIVNSAPVREAHPIQGAAFLEHFVDEGVKWAHVDIAGTHATTKARGPINPGPTGFGARLLAEAVERS
;
A
#
# COMPACT_ATOMS: atom_id res chain seq x y z
N SER A 1 -7.78 24.31 -12.32
CA SER A 1 -6.71 23.31 -12.41
C SER A 1 -7.31 21.92 -12.59
N LYS A 2 -6.61 21.02 -13.27
CA LYS A 2 -7.02 19.62 -13.35
C LYS A 2 -6.98 19.00 -11.94
N ALA A 3 -7.85 18.02 -11.66
CA ALA A 3 -7.83 17.26 -10.41
C ALA A 3 -6.44 16.60 -10.22
N PRO A 4 -5.88 16.60 -9.00
CA PRO A 4 -4.57 16.04 -8.74
C PRO A 4 -4.54 14.51 -8.87
N ILE A 5 -3.34 13.96 -9.03
CA ILE A 5 -3.06 12.55 -8.76
C ILE A 5 -2.47 12.49 -7.34
N VAL A 6 -2.95 11.56 -6.52
CA VAL A 6 -2.42 11.37 -5.17
C VAL A 6 -1.74 10.01 -5.06
N ILE A 7 -0.51 10.01 -4.55
CA ILE A 7 0.29 8.82 -4.26
C ILE A 7 0.39 8.68 -2.75
N VAL A 8 -0.02 7.55 -2.19
CA VAL A 8 0.03 7.28 -0.75
C VAL A 8 1.08 6.19 -0.51
N GLY A 9 2.16 6.51 0.18
CA GLY A 9 3.28 5.59 0.42
C GLY A 9 3.36 5.11 1.87
N LYS A 10 3.34 3.79 2.10
CA LYS A 10 3.64 3.22 3.42
C LYS A 10 5.06 3.57 3.82
N THR A 11 5.21 4.21 4.98
CA THR A 11 6.49 4.73 5.46
C THR A 11 6.72 4.35 6.93
N MET A 12 6.50 3.07 7.27
CA MET A 12 6.81 2.59 8.62
C MET A 12 8.32 2.63 8.83
N SER A 13 8.78 3.47 9.76
CA SER A 13 10.23 3.62 10.01
C SER A 13 10.85 2.33 10.54
N TYR A 14 10.06 1.61 11.36
CA TYR A 14 10.35 0.25 11.82
C TYR A 14 9.05 -0.46 12.19
N ASP A 15 8.97 -1.77 11.93
CA ASP A 15 7.82 -2.60 12.28
C ASP A 15 8.24 -3.79 13.12
N SER A 16 7.96 -3.73 14.42
CA SER A 16 8.17 -4.84 15.36
C SER A 16 7.04 -5.87 15.37
N GLY A 17 5.90 -5.52 14.72
CA GLY A 17 4.63 -6.22 14.86
C GLY A 17 3.78 -5.70 16.02
N GLY A 18 4.30 -4.77 16.83
CA GLY A 18 3.62 -4.31 18.03
C GLY A 18 3.45 -5.43 19.07
N LEU A 19 2.31 -5.48 19.76
CA LEU A 19 2.01 -6.56 20.72
C LEU A 19 1.83 -7.92 20.05
N SER A 20 1.42 -7.98 18.76
CA SER A 20 1.49 -9.17 17.92
C SER A 20 2.90 -9.33 17.35
N ILE A 21 3.90 -9.43 18.25
CA ILE A 21 5.33 -9.31 17.94
C ILE A 21 5.80 -10.32 16.87
N LYS A 22 6.63 -9.85 15.95
CA LYS A 22 7.28 -10.70 14.95
C LYS A 22 8.27 -11.65 15.62
N VAL A 23 8.07 -12.95 15.41
CA VAL A 23 8.88 -14.02 16.00
C VAL A 23 9.79 -14.70 14.97
N GLY A 24 10.69 -15.56 15.42
CA GLY A 24 11.50 -16.42 14.56
C GLY A 24 12.42 -15.67 13.59
N GLY A 25 12.92 -14.50 13.99
CA GLY A 25 13.79 -13.66 13.13
C GLY A 25 13.02 -12.78 12.14
N GLY A 26 11.67 -12.79 12.15
CA GLY A 26 10.84 -12.02 11.24
C GLY A 26 10.98 -10.49 11.39
N MET A 27 11.56 -10.02 12.49
CA MET A 27 11.79 -8.59 12.72
C MET A 27 13.04 -8.06 11.98
N VAL A 28 13.99 -8.93 11.62
CA VAL A 28 15.22 -8.52 10.95
C VAL A 28 14.89 -7.99 9.55
N GLY A 29 15.32 -6.77 9.29
CA GLY A 29 15.07 -6.08 8.01
C GLY A 29 13.84 -5.17 8.02
N MET A 30 13.04 -5.12 9.09
CA MET A 30 11.83 -4.30 9.18
C MET A 30 12.10 -2.79 9.18
N LYS A 31 13.35 -2.34 9.24
CA LYS A 31 13.73 -0.97 8.88
C LYS A 31 13.39 -0.59 7.43
N ARG A 32 13.08 -1.57 6.56
CA ARG A 32 12.67 -1.38 5.16
C ARG A 32 11.15 -1.36 4.96
N ASP A 33 10.39 -1.41 6.03
CA ASP A 33 8.92 -1.35 5.96
C ASP A 33 8.37 0.04 5.58
N LYS A 34 9.26 0.89 5.10
CA LYS A 34 9.04 2.21 4.51
C LYS A 34 9.33 2.26 3.01
N ASP A 35 9.64 1.13 2.38
CA ASP A 35 10.05 1.12 0.96
C ASP A 35 8.93 1.57 0.02
N GLY A 36 7.65 1.48 0.42
CA GLY A 36 6.53 2.11 -0.29
C GLY A 36 6.67 3.63 -0.37
N GLY A 37 6.92 4.28 0.77
CA GLY A 37 7.19 5.72 0.81
C GLY A 37 8.47 6.10 0.07
N CYS A 38 9.52 5.27 0.13
CA CYS A 38 10.74 5.49 -0.64
C CYS A 38 10.47 5.45 -2.15
N GLY A 39 9.62 4.51 -2.63
CA GLY A 39 9.16 4.46 -4.01
C GLY A 39 8.38 5.72 -4.41
N ALA A 40 7.48 6.19 -3.53
CA ALA A 40 6.74 7.43 -3.75
C ALA A 40 7.66 8.66 -3.85
N ILE A 41 8.65 8.80 -2.96
CA ILE A 41 9.65 9.89 -3.02
C ILE A 41 10.45 9.81 -4.32
N GLY A 42 10.91 8.61 -4.69
CA GLY A 42 11.64 8.40 -5.95
C GLY A 42 10.80 8.78 -7.17
N ALA A 43 9.53 8.42 -7.18
CA ALA A 43 8.59 8.82 -8.23
C ALA A 43 8.44 10.35 -8.29
N MET A 44 8.22 11.01 -7.15
CA MET A 44 8.09 12.48 -7.10
C MET A 44 9.33 13.19 -7.61
N HIS A 45 10.52 12.64 -7.34
CA HIS A 45 11.77 13.20 -7.90
C HIS A 45 11.80 13.12 -9.43
N ILE A 46 11.39 11.98 -10.01
CA ILE A 46 11.31 11.81 -11.47
C ILE A 46 10.21 12.71 -12.06
N ILE A 47 9.03 12.74 -11.44
CA ILE A 47 7.89 13.55 -11.88
C ILE A 47 8.24 15.03 -11.92
N ALA A 48 8.86 15.55 -10.86
CA ALA A 48 9.19 16.97 -10.75
C ALA A 48 10.31 17.43 -11.72
N ASN A 49 11.30 16.57 -11.95
CA ASN A 49 12.49 16.96 -12.71
C ASN A 49 12.42 16.55 -14.19
N VAL A 50 11.74 15.47 -14.51
CA VAL A 50 11.73 14.89 -15.86
C VAL A 50 10.36 15.04 -16.52
N ILE A 51 9.29 14.49 -15.90
CA ILE A 51 7.96 14.39 -16.55
C ILE A 51 7.26 15.75 -16.59
N LYS A 52 7.23 16.48 -15.47
CA LYS A 52 6.60 17.80 -15.34
C LYS A 52 5.16 17.84 -15.88
N PRO A 53 4.26 17.04 -15.31
CA PRO A 53 2.90 16.89 -15.82
C PRO A 53 2.11 18.20 -15.72
N ASN A 54 1.06 18.33 -16.55
CA ASN A 54 0.21 19.52 -16.55
C ASN A 54 -0.93 19.46 -15.51
N ARG A 55 -0.76 18.65 -14.46
CA ARG A 55 -1.66 18.53 -13.31
C ARG A 55 -0.86 18.42 -12.01
N PRO A 56 -1.43 18.77 -10.87
CA PRO A 56 -0.78 18.54 -9.58
C PRO A 56 -0.58 17.05 -9.32
N VAL A 57 0.55 16.70 -8.73
CA VAL A 57 0.80 15.37 -8.16
C VAL A 57 1.21 15.56 -6.70
N ILE A 58 0.57 14.81 -5.82
CA ILE A 58 0.75 14.92 -4.37
C ILE A 58 1.19 13.57 -3.85
N ALA A 59 2.22 13.54 -3.01
CA ALA A 59 2.62 12.33 -2.31
C ALA A 59 2.37 12.49 -0.81
N LEU A 60 1.68 11.51 -0.23
CA LEU A 60 1.46 11.37 1.21
C LEU A 60 2.36 10.25 1.72
N LEU A 61 3.24 10.56 2.65
CA LEU A 61 4.14 9.61 3.29
C LEU A 61 3.58 9.25 4.65
N MET A 62 2.91 8.09 4.73
CA MET A 62 2.24 7.63 5.93
C MET A 62 3.25 7.04 6.90
N SER A 63 3.83 7.92 7.73
CA SER A 63 4.99 7.63 8.57
C SER A 63 4.58 7.36 10.00
N ALA A 64 4.98 6.20 10.52
CA ALA A 64 4.83 5.80 11.92
C ALA A 64 5.92 4.79 12.29
N GLU A 65 6.00 4.44 13.56
CA GLU A 65 6.77 3.32 14.06
C GLU A 65 5.81 2.36 14.78
N ASN A 66 5.88 1.07 14.47
CA ASN A 66 5.13 0.04 15.18
C ASN A 66 6.04 -0.60 16.23
N ALA A 67 5.93 -0.13 17.47
CA ALA A 67 6.78 -0.53 18.57
C ALA A 67 5.95 -0.95 19.80
N ILE A 68 6.56 -1.74 20.69
CA ILE A 68 5.96 -2.12 21.96
C ILE A 68 6.16 -0.97 22.94
N SER A 69 5.06 -0.49 23.51
CA SER A 69 5.06 0.51 24.58
C SER A 69 3.82 0.33 25.46
N ASP A 70 3.73 1.07 26.55
CA ASP A 70 2.56 1.14 27.41
C ASP A 70 1.38 1.88 26.76
N GLU A 71 1.65 2.69 25.74
CA GLU A 71 0.65 3.40 24.93
C GLU A 71 0.31 2.68 23.61
N ALA A 72 0.94 1.52 23.34
CA ALA A 72 0.68 0.79 22.09
C ALA A 72 -0.77 0.31 22.03
N TYR A 73 -1.38 0.43 20.82
CA TYR A 73 -2.68 -0.16 20.57
C TYR A 73 -2.62 -1.69 20.65
N ARG A 74 -3.74 -2.32 20.97
CA ARG A 74 -3.82 -3.73 21.35
C ARG A 74 -4.83 -4.49 20.51
N PRO A 75 -4.67 -5.80 20.35
CA PRO A 75 -5.81 -6.65 19.97
C PRO A 75 -7.02 -6.36 20.86
N ASP A 76 -8.21 -6.39 20.27
CA ASP A 76 -9.52 -6.05 20.84
C ASP A 76 -9.81 -4.53 20.96
N ASP A 77 -8.84 -3.66 20.71
CA ASP A 77 -9.12 -2.23 20.58
C ASP A 77 -9.98 -1.96 19.31
N VAL A 78 -10.87 -0.97 19.40
CA VAL A 78 -11.65 -0.47 18.26
C VAL A 78 -11.21 0.96 17.95
N ILE A 79 -10.78 1.19 16.71
CA ILE A 79 -10.30 2.49 16.24
C ILE A 79 -11.31 3.07 15.25
N GLU A 80 -11.73 4.31 15.46
CA GLU A 80 -12.54 5.06 14.49
C GLU A 80 -11.63 5.86 13.57
N PHE A 81 -11.85 5.73 12.26
CA PHE A 81 -11.11 6.43 11.21
C PHE A 81 -11.80 7.73 10.80
N ARG A 82 -11.07 8.57 10.04
CA ARG A 82 -11.56 9.90 9.58
C ARG A 82 -12.90 9.87 8.85
N ASN A 83 -13.20 8.80 8.12
CA ASN A 83 -14.46 8.61 7.40
C ASN A 83 -15.58 8.00 8.27
N GLY A 84 -15.32 7.81 9.57
CA GLY A 84 -16.26 7.22 10.52
C GLY A 84 -16.27 5.69 10.54
N VAL A 85 -15.50 5.02 9.68
CA VAL A 85 -15.39 3.55 9.70
C VAL A 85 -14.67 3.13 10.98
N THR A 86 -15.26 2.19 11.70
CA THR A 86 -14.69 1.59 12.90
C THR A 86 -13.99 0.27 12.58
N VAL A 87 -12.81 0.08 13.13
CA VAL A 87 -11.95 -1.08 12.89
C VAL A 87 -11.60 -1.79 14.19
N GLU A 88 -11.97 -3.04 14.31
CA GLU A 88 -11.50 -3.92 15.37
C GLU A 88 -10.06 -4.37 15.06
N ILE A 89 -9.18 -4.19 16.01
CA ILE A 89 -7.79 -4.64 15.93
C ILE A 89 -7.72 -6.11 16.34
N THR A 90 -7.48 -6.98 15.41
CA THR A 90 -7.27 -8.42 15.68
C THR A 90 -5.78 -8.80 15.58
N ASN A 91 -4.96 -7.94 14.96
CA ASN A 91 -3.53 -8.17 14.79
C ASN A 91 -2.78 -6.84 14.67
N THR A 92 -1.93 -6.53 15.64
CA THR A 92 -1.14 -5.29 15.60
C THR A 92 0.01 -5.32 14.58
N ASP A 93 0.33 -6.48 13.99
CA ASP A 93 1.26 -6.64 12.85
C ASP A 93 0.58 -6.38 11.48
N ALA A 94 -0.64 -5.90 11.50
CA ALA A 94 -1.36 -5.38 10.33
C ALA A 94 -1.53 -3.84 10.41
N GLU A 95 -0.49 -3.15 10.88
CA GLU A 95 -0.41 -1.72 11.12
C GLU A 95 -0.35 -0.90 9.84
N GLY A 96 0.36 -1.41 8.83
CA GLY A 96 0.59 -0.70 7.58
C GLY A 96 -0.70 -0.27 6.90
N ARG A 97 -1.70 -1.16 6.86
CA ARG A 97 -3.00 -0.83 6.28
C ARG A 97 -3.76 0.22 7.10
N LEU A 98 -3.55 0.28 8.43
CA LEU A 98 -4.18 1.29 9.28
C LEU A 98 -3.66 2.70 8.96
N VAL A 99 -2.34 2.89 8.90
CA VAL A 99 -1.77 4.19 8.55
C VAL A 99 -2.06 4.57 7.09
N MET A 100 -2.13 3.60 6.17
CA MET A 100 -2.49 3.84 4.77
C MET A 100 -3.94 4.28 4.63
N ALA A 101 -4.85 3.71 5.42
CA ALA A 101 -6.27 4.08 5.45
C ALA A 101 -6.46 5.57 5.77
N ASP A 102 -5.75 6.11 6.75
CA ASP A 102 -5.78 7.55 7.05
C ASP A 102 -5.35 8.41 5.86
N GLY A 103 -4.31 7.98 5.14
CA GLY A 103 -3.84 8.66 3.93
C GLY A 103 -4.87 8.63 2.80
N LEU A 104 -5.56 7.51 2.61
CA LEU A 104 -6.63 7.36 1.61
C LEU A 104 -7.83 8.26 1.94
N CYS A 105 -8.30 8.23 3.20
CA CYS A 105 -9.36 9.13 3.66
C CYS A 105 -9.00 10.60 3.43
N TRP A 106 -7.77 10.99 3.84
CA TRP A 106 -7.32 12.37 3.68
C TRP A 106 -7.24 12.78 2.21
N ALA A 107 -6.73 11.90 1.34
CA ALA A 107 -6.64 12.13 -0.09
C ALA A 107 -8.04 12.38 -0.71
N CYS A 108 -9.01 11.55 -0.39
CA CYS A 108 -10.38 11.68 -0.89
C CYS A 108 -11.06 12.96 -0.34
N GLU A 109 -10.95 13.21 0.97
CA GLU A 109 -11.58 14.35 1.64
C GLU A 109 -11.03 15.69 1.14
N LYS A 110 -9.69 15.84 1.09
CA LYS A 110 -9.03 17.13 0.87
C LYS A 110 -8.69 17.42 -0.57
N GLU A 111 -8.27 16.41 -1.32
CA GLU A 111 -7.67 16.63 -2.64
C GLU A 111 -8.65 16.35 -3.79
N LYS A 112 -9.69 15.54 -3.57
CA LYS A 112 -10.65 15.13 -4.62
C LYS A 112 -9.90 14.69 -5.88
N PRO A 113 -9.10 13.63 -5.81
CA PRO A 113 -8.14 13.28 -6.84
C PRO A 113 -8.81 12.77 -8.11
N ALA A 114 -8.10 12.89 -9.24
CA ALA A 114 -8.47 12.19 -10.48
C ALA A 114 -8.36 10.67 -10.30
N TYR A 115 -7.35 10.25 -9.55
CA TYR A 115 -7.21 8.92 -8.96
C TYR A 115 -6.24 8.97 -7.77
N VAL A 116 -6.36 7.99 -6.89
CA VAL A 116 -5.39 7.74 -5.83
C VAL A 116 -4.72 6.39 -6.06
N VAL A 117 -3.40 6.33 -5.87
CA VAL A 117 -2.66 5.07 -5.84
C VAL A 117 -1.90 4.97 -4.54
N ASP A 118 -2.01 3.83 -3.88
CA ASP A 118 -1.19 3.55 -2.72
C ASP A 118 -0.15 2.46 -3.02
N ILE A 119 1.01 2.55 -2.35
CA ILE A 119 2.12 1.63 -2.52
C ILE A 119 2.70 1.25 -1.16
N ALA A 120 2.82 -0.05 -0.91
CA ALA A 120 3.19 -0.57 0.40
C ALA A 120 3.91 -1.91 0.35
N THR A 121 4.82 -2.12 1.27
CA THR A 121 5.28 -3.45 1.69
C THR A 121 4.23 -4.03 2.64
N LEU A 122 3.09 -4.51 2.09
CA LEU A 122 1.91 -4.72 2.92
C LEU A 122 1.79 -6.16 3.43
N THR A 123 1.94 -7.15 2.56
CA THR A 123 1.59 -8.51 2.94
C THR A 123 2.66 -9.54 2.63
N GLY A 124 2.93 -10.42 3.59
CA GLY A 124 3.73 -11.62 3.31
C GLY A 124 3.05 -12.57 2.31
N GLY A 125 1.73 -12.48 2.18
CA GLY A 125 0.95 -13.29 1.25
C GLY A 125 1.25 -13.01 -0.22
N VAL A 126 1.55 -11.77 -0.60
CA VAL A 126 1.92 -11.45 -1.97
C VAL A 126 3.26 -12.06 -2.36
N VAL A 127 4.19 -12.17 -1.39
CA VAL A 127 5.48 -12.86 -1.60
C VAL A 127 5.27 -14.33 -1.90
N VAL A 128 4.33 -14.97 -1.19
CA VAL A 128 3.98 -16.39 -1.42
C VAL A 128 3.29 -16.58 -2.77
N ALA A 129 2.40 -15.64 -3.14
CA ALA A 129 1.61 -15.75 -4.37
C ALA A 129 2.43 -15.44 -5.63
N LEU A 130 3.23 -14.38 -5.62
CA LEU A 130 3.89 -13.83 -6.82
C LEU A 130 5.42 -13.88 -6.76
N GLY A 131 6.01 -14.16 -5.62
CA GLY A 131 7.47 -14.12 -5.44
C GLY A 131 8.02 -12.71 -5.58
N SER A 132 9.19 -12.61 -6.21
CA SER A 132 9.90 -11.34 -6.41
C SER A 132 9.84 -10.73 -7.82
N PRO A 133 9.25 -11.39 -8.86
CA PRO A 133 9.17 -10.80 -10.21
C PRO A 133 8.06 -9.75 -10.35
N PHE A 134 6.96 -9.88 -9.63
CA PHE A 134 5.77 -9.04 -9.79
C PHE A 134 5.33 -8.46 -8.45
N ALA A 135 4.90 -7.18 -8.47
CA ALA A 135 4.10 -6.62 -7.39
C ALA A 135 2.62 -7.00 -7.56
N GLY A 136 1.92 -7.19 -6.46
CA GLY A 136 0.46 -7.35 -6.49
C GLY A 136 -0.21 -6.02 -6.84
N PHE A 137 -1.24 -6.07 -7.68
CA PHE A 137 -1.98 -4.89 -8.11
C PHE A 137 -3.47 -5.11 -7.99
N TRP A 138 -4.17 -4.21 -7.32
CA TRP A 138 -5.62 -4.17 -7.21
C TRP A 138 -6.14 -2.80 -7.63
N THR A 139 -7.31 -2.75 -8.21
CA THR A 139 -7.96 -1.50 -8.59
C THR A 139 -9.46 -1.71 -8.77
N ASN A 140 -10.22 -0.65 -8.52
CA ASN A 140 -11.65 -0.55 -8.80
C ASN A 140 -11.95 0.02 -10.21
N ASP A 141 -10.91 0.27 -11.05
CA ASP A 141 -11.06 0.87 -12.38
C ASP A 141 -10.17 0.18 -13.42
N ASP A 142 -10.77 -0.34 -14.50
CA ASP A 142 -10.05 -1.07 -15.53
C ASP A 142 -9.10 -0.16 -16.34
N SER A 143 -9.48 1.10 -16.58
CA SER A 143 -8.62 2.05 -17.30
C SER A 143 -7.36 2.40 -16.51
N LEU A 144 -7.46 2.39 -15.19
CA LEU A 144 -6.30 2.57 -14.30
C LEU A 144 -5.37 1.35 -14.35
N PHE A 145 -5.95 0.13 -14.40
CA PHE A 145 -5.14 -1.07 -14.64
C PHE A 145 -4.37 -1.00 -15.96
N ASP A 146 -5.03 -0.63 -17.05
CA ASP A 146 -4.37 -0.53 -18.36
C ASP A 146 -3.20 0.46 -18.34
N THR A 147 -3.39 1.61 -17.67
CA THR A 147 -2.35 2.63 -17.48
C THR A 147 -1.15 2.07 -16.72
N PHE A 148 -1.40 1.41 -15.57
CA PHE A 148 -0.33 0.85 -14.74
C PHE A 148 0.35 -0.37 -15.38
N ASN A 149 -0.39 -1.20 -16.11
CA ASN A 149 0.17 -2.33 -16.84
C ASN A 149 1.12 -1.85 -17.97
N ALA A 150 0.71 -0.82 -18.70
CA ALA A 150 1.57 -0.19 -19.70
C ALA A 150 2.81 0.46 -19.06
N ALA A 151 2.64 1.14 -17.92
CA ALA A 151 3.73 1.73 -17.16
C ALA A 151 4.70 0.67 -16.63
N GLY A 152 4.20 -0.44 -16.12
CA GLY A 152 5.02 -1.57 -15.64
C GLY A 152 5.86 -2.20 -16.74
N ASN A 153 5.28 -2.36 -17.94
CA ASN A 153 5.99 -2.86 -19.10
C ASN A 153 7.10 -1.90 -19.58
N ALA A 154 6.82 -0.59 -19.57
CA ALA A 154 7.80 0.42 -20.01
C ALA A 154 8.94 0.62 -18.98
N SER A 155 8.61 0.65 -17.69
CA SER A 155 9.58 0.87 -16.61
C SER A 155 10.38 -0.38 -16.23
N GLY A 156 9.91 -1.57 -16.59
CA GLY A 156 10.44 -2.85 -16.13
C GLY A 156 10.09 -3.18 -14.66
N GLU A 157 9.11 -2.47 -14.08
CA GLU A 157 8.56 -2.73 -12.74
C GLU A 157 7.20 -3.42 -12.88
N ALA A 158 7.24 -4.73 -13.11
CA ALA A 158 6.08 -5.51 -13.49
C ALA A 158 5.07 -5.68 -12.34
N ILE A 159 3.79 -5.59 -12.69
CA ILE A 159 2.67 -5.81 -11.79
C ILE A 159 1.83 -7.00 -12.24
N TRP A 160 1.09 -7.60 -11.32
CA TRP A 160 0.11 -8.64 -11.62
C TRP A 160 -1.23 -8.29 -10.98
N ARG A 161 -2.27 -8.16 -11.82
CA ARG A 161 -3.62 -7.86 -11.33
C ARG A 161 -4.19 -9.03 -10.54
N MET A 162 -4.61 -8.73 -9.32
CA MET A 162 -5.27 -9.63 -8.40
C MET A 162 -6.76 -9.27 -8.31
N PRO A 163 -7.65 -10.22 -7.97
CA PRO A 163 -9.09 -9.95 -7.93
C PRO A 163 -9.47 -9.10 -6.71
N LEU A 164 -10.48 -8.22 -6.90
CA LEU A 164 -11.34 -7.68 -5.85
C LEU A 164 -12.72 -8.33 -6.01
N HIS A 165 -13.25 -8.95 -4.97
CA HIS A 165 -14.55 -9.60 -4.98
C HIS A 165 -15.27 -9.39 -3.65
N ALA A 166 -16.59 -9.29 -3.69
CA ALA A 166 -17.40 -9.02 -2.50
C ALA A 166 -17.21 -10.04 -1.36
N ASP A 167 -16.85 -11.29 -1.68
CA ASP A 167 -16.54 -12.29 -0.66
C ASP A 167 -15.32 -11.90 0.19
N TYR A 168 -14.31 -11.25 -0.41
CA TYR A 168 -13.13 -10.80 0.34
C TYR A 168 -13.46 -9.64 1.26
N THR A 169 -14.31 -8.71 0.81
CA THR A 169 -14.83 -7.63 1.66
C THR A 169 -15.64 -8.21 2.83
N THR A 170 -16.43 -9.27 2.57
CA THR A 170 -17.20 -9.95 3.61
C THR A 170 -16.30 -10.62 4.66
N MET A 171 -15.13 -11.12 4.28
CA MET A 171 -14.15 -11.70 5.22
C MET A 171 -13.62 -10.68 6.24
N MET A 172 -13.72 -9.38 5.95
CA MET A 172 -13.25 -8.31 6.82
C MET A 172 -14.30 -7.84 7.85
N LYS A 173 -15.49 -8.42 7.89
CA LYS A 173 -16.54 -8.02 8.85
C LYS A 173 -16.15 -8.32 10.29
N SER A 174 -16.45 -7.38 11.20
CA SER A 174 -16.30 -7.52 12.64
C SER A 174 -17.65 -7.76 13.32
N PRO A 175 -17.71 -8.48 14.45
CA PRO A 175 -18.90 -8.55 15.28
C PRO A 175 -19.13 -7.34 16.17
N ILE A 176 -18.13 -6.46 16.37
CA ILE A 176 -18.17 -5.31 17.31
C ILE A 176 -17.81 -3.96 16.68
N ALA A 177 -17.34 -3.97 15.42
CA ALA A 177 -16.99 -2.80 14.62
C ALA A 177 -17.50 -3.01 13.20
N ASP A 178 -17.24 -2.07 12.28
CA ASP A 178 -17.60 -2.24 10.87
C ASP A 178 -16.76 -3.34 10.22
N ILE A 179 -15.44 -3.31 10.46
CA ILE A 179 -14.49 -4.28 9.91
C ILE A 179 -13.39 -4.66 10.92
N VAL A 180 -12.66 -5.74 10.61
CA VAL A 180 -11.41 -6.12 11.30
C VAL A 180 -10.20 -5.64 10.49
N ASN A 181 -9.07 -5.36 11.16
CA ASN A 181 -7.84 -5.04 10.42
C ASN A 181 -7.15 -6.28 9.83
N SER A 182 -7.43 -7.47 10.33
CA SER A 182 -6.91 -8.75 9.81
C SER A 182 -7.96 -9.85 10.00
N ALA A 183 -8.38 -10.49 8.93
CA ALA A 183 -9.33 -11.61 9.05
C ALA A 183 -8.69 -12.81 9.78
N PRO A 184 -9.48 -13.60 10.51
CA PRO A 184 -8.97 -14.72 11.32
C PRO A 184 -8.47 -15.91 10.50
N VAL A 185 -8.58 -15.83 9.17
CA VAL A 185 -8.18 -16.88 8.22
C VAL A 185 -7.03 -16.40 7.34
N ARG A 186 -6.18 -17.32 6.91
CA ARG A 186 -5.06 -17.02 6.01
C ARG A 186 -5.41 -17.05 4.52
N GLU A 187 -6.63 -17.45 4.21
CA GLU A 187 -7.13 -17.47 2.83
C GLU A 187 -7.08 -16.07 2.22
N ALA A 188 -6.70 -15.98 0.95
CA ALA A 188 -6.64 -14.71 0.22
C ALA A 188 -5.83 -13.60 0.93
N HIS A 189 -4.84 -13.94 1.76
CA HIS A 189 -4.13 -13.01 2.64
C HIS A 189 -3.70 -11.69 1.97
N PRO A 190 -3.11 -11.65 0.74
CA PRO A 190 -2.78 -10.39 0.10
C PRO A 190 -4.01 -9.61 -0.34
N ILE A 191 -5.11 -10.30 -0.69
CA ILE A 191 -6.36 -9.67 -1.13
C ILE A 191 -7.09 -9.02 0.06
N GLN A 192 -6.99 -9.61 1.26
CA GLN A 192 -7.52 -9.01 2.49
C GLN A 192 -6.94 -7.60 2.74
N GLY A 193 -5.64 -7.38 2.42
CA GLY A 193 -5.01 -6.08 2.51
C GLY A 193 -5.69 -5.04 1.61
N ALA A 194 -5.90 -5.40 0.36
CA ALA A 194 -6.58 -4.55 -0.62
C ALA A 194 -8.07 -4.34 -0.25
N ALA A 195 -8.78 -5.40 0.13
CA ALA A 195 -10.18 -5.33 0.56
C ALA A 195 -10.36 -4.43 1.79
N PHE A 196 -9.41 -4.42 2.72
CA PHE A 196 -9.39 -3.48 3.84
C PHE A 196 -9.26 -2.04 3.35
N LEU A 197 -8.28 -1.75 2.49
CA LEU A 197 -8.00 -0.40 2.02
C LEU A 197 -9.14 0.19 1.19
N GLU A 198 -9.87 -0.64 0.45
CA GLU A 198 -11.03 -0.23 -0.36
C GLU A 198 -12.11 0.48 0.47
N HIS A 199 -12.29 0.12 1.77
CA HIS A 199 -13.24 0.78 2.68
C HIS A 199 -12.92 2.25 2.96
N PHE A 200 -11.72 2.70 2.65
CA PHE A 200 -11.22 4.04 2.93
C PHE A 200 -11.07 4.92 1.69
N VAL A 201 -11.60 4.43 0.56
CA VAL A 201 -11.69 5.18 -0.69
C VAL A 201 -13.14 5.58 -0.92
N ASP A 202 -13.38 6.88 -1.14
CA ASP A 202 -14.73 7.40 -1.37
C ASP A 202 -15.32 6.81 -2.66
N GLU A 203 -16.65 6.61 -2.65
CA GLU A 203 -17.37 6.13 -3.83
C GLU A 203 -17.11 7.03 -5.05
N GLY A 204 -16.84 6.41 -6.19
CA GLY A 204 -16.55 7.10 -7.44
C GLY A 204 -15.10 7.59 -7.61
N VAL A 205 -14.26 7.48 -6.59
CA VAL A 205 -12.82 7.74 -6.71
C VAL A 205 -12.12 6.54 -7.30
N LYS A 206 -11.40 6.74 -8.40
CA LYS A 206 -10.53 5.70 -8.98
C LYS A 206 -9.36 5.44 -8.05
N TRP A 207 -9.12 4.17 -7.76
CA TRP A 207 -8.09 3.74 -6.81
C TRP A 207 -7.30 2.55 -7.32
N ALA A 208 -6.02 2.52 -6.96
CA ALA A 208 -5.16 1.37 -7.12
C ALA A 208 -4.30 1.12 -5.88
N HIS A 209 -4.08 -0.14 -5.54
CA HIS A 209 -3.14 -0.61 -4.52
C HIS A 209 -2.01 -1.40 -5.17
N VAL A 210 -0.76 -1.10 -4.78
CA VAL A 210 0.45 -1.79 -5.23
C VAL A 210 1.17 -2.40 -4.03
N ASP A 211 1.08 -3.72 -3.86
CA ASP A 211 1.81 -4.43 -2.80
C ASP A 211 3.17 -4.89 -3.31
N ILE A 212 4.21 -4.22 -2.81
CA ILE A 212 5.60 -4.43 -3.20
C ILE A 212 6.40 -5.32 -2.23
N ALA A 213 5.74 -6.00 -1.30
CA ALA A 213 6.45 -6.81 -0.29
C ALA A 213 7.37 -7.89 -0.91
N GLY A 214 7.07 -8.36 -2.12
CA GLY A 214 7.93 -9.31 -2.85
C GLY A 214 9.03 -8.66 -3.69
N THR A 215 8.84 -7.41 -4.12
CA THR A 215 9.70 -6.74 -5.11
C THR A 215 10.62 -5.67 -4.51
N HIS A 216 10.35 -5.20 -3.29
CA HIS A 216 11.02 -4.07 -2.65
C HIS A 216 12.52 -4.28 -2.37
N ALA A 217 12.98 -5.51 -2.30
CA ALA A 217 14.36 -5.84 -1.99
C ALA A 217 14.86 -7.05 -2.77
N THR A 218 16.16 -7.13 -2.97
CA THR A 218 16.83 -8.28 -3.59
C THR A 218 18.10 -8.68 -2.82
N THR A 219 18.39 -9.97 -2.76
CA THR A 219 19.64 -10.51 -2.20
C THR A 219 20.74 -10.67 -3.24
N LYS A 220 20.40 -10.55 -4.54
CA LYS A 220 21.33 -10.72 -5.66
C LYS A 220 21.23 -9.52 -6.59
N ALA A 221 22.35 -9.14 -7.22
CA ALA A 221 22.32 -8.12 -8.27
C ALA A 221 21.41 -8.54 -9.43
N ARG A 222 20.62 -7.59 -9.95
CA ARG A 222 19.73 -7.77 -11.11
C ARG A 222 19.88 -6.56 -12.06
N GLY A 223 20.67 -6.73 -13.11
CA GLY A 223 20.99 -5.62 -14.00
C GLY A 223 21.60 -4.44 -13.22
N PRO A 224 21.02 -3.25 -13.27
CA PRO A 224 21.53 -2.08 -12.57
C PRO A 224 21.21 -2.07 -11.06
N ILE A 225 20.43 -3.03 -10.55
CA ILE A 225 19.98 -3.07 -9.16
C ILE A 225 20.98 -3.90 -8.34
N ASN A 226 21.59 -3.28 -7.34
CA ASN A 226 22.46 -3.95 -6.38
C ASN A 226 21.65 -4.70 -5.31
N PRO A 227 22.27 -5.65 -4.57
CA PRO A 227 21.64 -6.25 -3.39
C PRO A 227 21.20 -5.18 -2.38
N GLY A 228 20.00 -5.31 -1.86
CA GLY A 228 19.36 -4.35 -0.95
C GLY A 228 18.00 -3.89 -1.47
N PRO A 229 17.54 -2.68 -1.06
CA PRO A 229 16.33 -2.08 -1.58
C PRO A 229 16.40 -1.86 -3.09
N THR A 230 15.31 -2.13 -3.80
CA THR A 230 15.26 -2.04 -5.26
C THR A 230 14.82 -0.67 -5.78
N GLY A 231 14.15 0.11 -4.93
CA GLY A 231 13.46 1.34 -5.32
C GLY A 231 12.23 1.06 -6.18
N PHE A 232 11.67 -0.16 -6.13
CA PHE A 232 10.46 -0.52 -6.87
C PHE A 232 9.32 0.46 -6.57
N GLY A 233 8.61 0.83 -7.60
CA GLY A 233 7.52 1.82 -7.57
C GLY A 233 7.95 3.19 -8.05
N ALA A 234 9.22 3.58 -7.92
CA ALA A 234 9.66 4.91 -8.35
C ALA A 234 9.45 5.15 -9.85
N ARG A 235 9.81 4.19 -10.68
CA ARG A 235 9.63 4.28 -12.14
C ARG A 235 8.21 3.96 -12.56
N LEU A 236 7.59 2.95 -11.95
CA LEU A 236 6.20 2.56 -12.21
C LEU A 236 5.23 3.73 -12.02
N LEU A 237 5.30 4.39 -10.84
CA LEU A 237 4.42 5.50 -10.50
C LEU A 237 4.69 6.72 -11.40
N ALA A 238 5.95 7.04 -11.67
CA ALA A 238 6.31 8.15 -12.53
C ALA A 238 5.80 7.94 -13.96
N GLU A 239 6.00 6.75 -14.51
CA GLU A 239 5.53 6.36 -15.85
C GLU A 239 3.99 6.34 -15.92
N ALA A 240 3.30 5.90 -14.85
CA ALA A 240 1.83 5.94 -14.78
C ALA A 240 1.31 7.39 -14.79
N VAL A 241 1.99 8.31 -14.08
CA VAL A 241 1.65 9.74 -14.10
C VAL A 241 1.85 10.35 -15.49
N GLU A 242 2.91 9.98 -16.19
CA GLU A 242 3.17 10.48 -17.56
C GLU A 242 2.08 10.07 -18.53
N ARG A 243 1.50 8.87 -18.35
CA ARG A 243 0.43 8.31 -19.19
C ARG A 243 -0.97 8.80 -18.85
N SER A 244 -1.14 9.56 -17.77
CA SER A 244 -2.41 10.06 -17.24
C SER A 244 -2.63 11.53 -17.67
#